data_4ae4c8100a761eb8e32f4fa791bf3885
#
_entry.id   4ae4c8100a761eb8e32f4fa791bf3885
#
_cell.length_a   1.000
_cell.length_b   1.000
_cell.length_c   1.000
_cell.angle_alpha   90.00
_cell.angle_beta   90.00
_cell.angle_gamma   90.00
#
_symmetry.space_group_name_H-M   'P 1'
#
loop_
_entity.id
_entity.type
_entity.pdbx_description
1 polymer ?
#
loop_
_entity_poly.entity_id
_entity_poly.type
_entity_poly.pdbx_seq_one_letter_code
_entity_poly.pdbx_strand_id
1 'polypeptide(L)'
;VESKLAQDIKRIDKILKDELPKYDWPISTSPDFIKDNGWFSAGRSYIKAILCIYAHHQPKSFIDDSIVNINNYWLKQANSKNYHHFFPKAYLTKLNMDEQKINHILNITIVDDFLNKREIKDKSPSKYMDKFKKANLHLSETMKTHLIMNLDDFGVWADNYELFFEKRAEVISQEIEKRIIKQDVDEKPQVIIIDDLPEEEFETE
;
A
#
# COMPACT_ATOMS: atom_id res chain seq x y z
N VAL A 1 -11.53 28.26 18.59
CA VAL A 1 -11.45 26.96 17.88
C VAL A 1 -10.25 26.21 18.43
N GLU A 2 -10.48 25.07 19.06
CA GLU A 2 -9.42 24.25 19.62
C GLU A 2 -8.58 23.67 18.46
N SER A 3 -7.25 23.70 18.59
CA SER A 3 -6.37 23.15 17.54
C SER A 3 -6.54 21.63 17.46
N LYS A 4 -6.37 21.04 16.26
CA LYS A 4 -6.39 19.57 16.09
C LYS A 4 -5.40 18.89 17.03
N LEU A 5 -4.23 19.49 17.28
CA LEU A 5 -3.23 18.99 18.20
C LEU A 5 -3.76 18.88 19.64
N ALA A 6 -4.50 19.90 20.12
CA ALA A 6 -5.08 19.87 21.47
C ALA A 6 -6.15 18.79 21.60
N GLN A 7 -6.94 18.55 20.55
CA GLN A 7 -7.89 17.44 20.50
C GLN A 7 -7.19 16.08 20.52
N ASP A 8 -6.10 15.95 19.79
CA ASP A 8 -5.33 14.71 19.74
C ASP A 8 -4.65 14.41 21.08
N ILE A 9 -4.13 15.43 21.77
CA ILE A 9 -3.58 15.27 23.15
C ILE A 9 -4.65 14.73 24.09
N LYS A 10 -5.87 15.27 24.06
CA LYS A 10 -6.98 14.78 24.89
C LYS A 10 -7.37 13.34 24.56
N ARG A 11 -7.32 12.95 23.29
CA ARG A 11 -7.58 11.56 22.87
C ARG A 11 -6.50 10.61 23.35
N ILE A 12 -5.23 11.02 23.25
CA ILE A 12 -4.09 10.25 23.78
C ILE A 12 -4.22 10.08 25.30
N ASP A 13 -4.56 11.14 26.04
CA ASP A 13 -4.76 11.06 27.49
C ASP A 13 -5.85 10.06 27.89
N LYS A 14 -6.95 9.99 27.11
CA LYS A 14 -7.99 8.97 27.30
C LYS A 14 -7.45 7.57 27.07
N ILE A 15 -6.73 7.35 25.97
CA ILE A 15 -6.13 6.05 25.66
C ILE A 15 -5.21 5.58 26.77
N LEU A 16 -4.37 6.49 27.32
CA LEU A 16 -3.47 6.19 28.43
C LEU A 16 -4.21 5.84 29.74
N LYS A 17 -5.48 6.21 29.87
CA LYS A 17 -6.36 5.88 31.00
C LYS A 17 -7.27 4.67 30.73
N ASP A 18 -7.00 3.91 29.66
CA ASP A 18 -7.84 2.80 29.18
C ASP A 18 -9.29 3.23 28.84
N GLU A 19 -9.51 4.52 28.55
CA GLU A 19 -10.76 5.06 28.06
C GLU A 19 -10.77 5.07 26.53
N LEU A 20 -11.90 4.70 25.90
CA LEU A 20 -12.05 4.79 24.44
C LEU A 20 -12.32 6.24 24.02
N PRO A 21 -11.43 6.85 23.21
CA PRO A 21 -11.67 8.18 22.67
C PRO A 21 -12.80 8.13 21.62
N LYS A 22 -13.68 9.14 21.63
CA LYS A 22 -14.62 9.35 20.53
C LYS A 22 -13.97 10.22 19.46
N TYR A 23 -14.22 9.88 18.20
CA TYR A 23 -13.77 10.66 17.04
C TYR A 23 -15.00 11.24 16.34
N ASP A 24 -14.83 12.39 15.71
CA ASP A 24 -15.93 13.08 15.03
C ASP A 24 -16.28 12.47 13.67
N TRP A 25 -15.49 11.50 13.21
CA TRP A 25 -15.67 10.82 11.92
C TRP A 25 -15.28 9.36 12.03
N PRO A 26 -16.01 8.48 11.33
CA PRO A 26 -15.66 7.07 11.26
C PRO A 26 -14.37 6.87 10.44
N ILE A 27 -13.55 5.91 10.86
CA ILE A 27 -12.39 5.46 10.06
C ILE A 27 -12.87 4.29 9.21
N SER A 28 -12.93 4.47 7.90
CA SER A 28 -13.26 3.38 7.00
C SER A 28 -12.01 2.55 6.69
N THR A 29 -12.14 1.24 6.90
CA THR A 29 -11.07 0.25 6.67
C THR A 29 -11.44 -0.77 5.62
N SER A 30 -12.68 -0.74 5.12
CA SER A 30 -13.19 -1.77 4.21
C SER A 30 -12.35 -1.89 2.94
N PRO A 31 -12.25 -3.11 2.37
CA PRO A 31 -11.59 -3.31 1.08
C PRO A 31 -12.12 -2.38 -0.01
N ASP A 32 -13.44 -2.15 -0.05
CA ASP A 32 -14.06 -1.26 -1.05
C ASP A 32 -13.61 0.19 -0.87
N PHE A 33 -13.55 0.68 0.37
CA PHE A 33 -13.03 2.02 0.62
C PHE A 33 -11.58 2.17 0.14
N ILE A 34 -10.73 1.15 0.36
CA ILE A 34 -9.34 1.17 -0.11
C ILE A 34 -9.31 1.21 -1.64
N LYS A 35 -10.13 0.40 -2.32
CA LYS A 35 -10.21 0.35 -3.78
C LYS A 35 -10.65 1.70 -4.38
N ASP A 36 -11.61 2.37 -3.72
CA ASP A 36 -12.15 3.65 -4.20
C ASP A 36 -11.22 4.84 -3.90
N ASN A 37 -10.36 4.74 -2.87
CA ASN A 37 -9.53 5.85 -2.39
C ASN A 37 -8.02 5.61 -2.51
N GLY A 38 -7.61 4.51 -3.14
CA GLY A 38 -6.24 4.06 -3.17
C GLY A 38 -5.41 4.55 -4.35
N TRP A 39 -5.87 5.55 -5.14
CA TRP A 39 -5.04 6.18 -6.15
C TRP A 39 -3.70 6.59 -5.56
N PHE A 40 -2.60 6.13 -6.17
CA PHE A 40 -1.27 6.32 -5.63
C PHE A 40 -0.77 7.74 -5.84
N SER A 41 -0.66 8.46 -4.74
CA SER A 41 0.03 9.74 -4.66
C SER A 41 0.72 9.80 -3.30
N ALA A 42 2.05 9.82 -3.28
CA ALA A 42 2.85 9.82 -2.06
C ALA A 42 2.63 11.07 -1.17
N GLY A 43 2.01 12.13 -1.69
CA GLY A 43 1.62 13.34 -0.95
C GLY A 43 0.42 13.12 -0.03
N ARG A 44 -0.52 12.25 -0.38
CA ARG A 44 -1.79 12.05 0.33
C ARG A 44 -1.58 11.36 1.67
N SER A 45 -2.17 11.89 2.74
CA SER A 45 -2.04 11.34 4.10
C SER A 45 -2.52 9.88 4.21
N TYR A 46 -3.61 9.53 3.54
CA TYR A 46 -4.14 8.17 3.51
C TYR A 46 -3.15 7.19 2.86
N ILE A 47 -2.56 7.57 1.73
CA ILE A 47 -1.54 6.75 1.05
C ILE A 47 -0.29 6.62 1.91
N LYS A 48 0.16 7.71 2.58
CA LYS A 48 1.28 7.66 3.53
C LYS A 48 1.01 6.70 4.68
N ALA A 49 -0.20 6.66 5.21
CA ALA A 49 -0.57 5.72 6.27
C ALA A 49 -0.41 4.26 5.79
N ILE A 50 -0.88 3.92 4.61
CA ILE A 50 -0.70 2.58 4.03
C ILE A 50 0.78 2.28 3.76
N LEU A 51 1.54 3.25 3.24
CA LEU A 51 2.98 3.08 3.03
C LEU A 51 3.74 2.85 4.35
N CYS A 52 3.31 3.49 5.45
CA CYS A 52 3.87 3.21 6.78
C CYS A 52 3.57 1.77 7.23
N ILE A 53 2.39 1.23 6.90
CA ILE A 53 2.08 -0.18 7.14
C ILE A 53 3.01 -1.08 6.32
N TYR A 54 3.23 -0.79 5.04
CA TYR A 54 4.18 -1.55 4.22
C TYR A 54 5.59 -1.53 4.81
N ALA A 55 6.08 -0.35 5.22
CA ALA A 55 7.38 -0.20 5.84
C ALA A 55 7.50 -0.96 7.18
N HIS A 56 6.42 -1.01 7.98
CA HIS A 56 6.38 -1.75 9.24
C HIS A 56 6.62 -3.26 9.04
N HIS A 57 6.21 -3.82 7.91
CA HIS A 57 6.47 -5.22 7.57
C HIS A 57 7.90 -5.50 7.11
N GLN A 58 8.79 -4.48 7.10
CA GLN A 58 10.19 -4.61 6.72
C GLN A 58 10.38 -5.35 5.38
N PRO A 59 9.91 -4.77 4.27
CA PRO A 59 9.92 -5.43 2.98
C PRO A 59 11.31 -5.91 2.59
N LYS A 60 11.37 -7.09 2.00
CA LYS A 60 12.60 -7.77 1.62
C LYS A 60 12.76 -7.86 0.11
N SER A 61 13.98 -7.94 -0.35
CA SER A 61 14.33 -8.13 -1.76
C SER A 61 13.81 -9.48 -2.28
N PHE A 62 13.20 -9.47 -3.45
CA PHE A 62 12.69 -10.70 -4.09
C PHE A 62 13.81 -11.67 -4.48
N ILE A 63 15.05 -11.18 -4.63
CA ILE A 63 16.18 -11.97 -5.13
C ILE A 63 16.85 -12.79 -4.03
N ASP A 64 17.09 -12.17 -2.87
CA ASP A 64 18.04 -12.69 -1.87
C ASP A 64 17.55 -12.56 -0.42
N ASP A 65 16.28 -12.18 -0.24
CA ASP A 65 15.64 -12.01 1.09
C ASP A 65 16.33 -10.93 1.98
N SER A 66 17.19 -10.10 1.42
CA SER A 66 17.79 -8.97 2.15
C SER A 66 16.73 -7.90 2.45
N ILE A 67 16.85 -7.22 3.59
CA ILE A 67 15.92 -6.14 3.96
C ILE A 67 16.13 -4.93 3.06
N VAL A 68 15.05 -4.42 2.46
CA VAL A 68 15.09 -3.18 1.67
C VAL A 68 15.40 -2.00 2.59
N ASN A 69 16.44 -1.23 2.27
CA ASN A 69 16.83 -0.08 3.07
C ASN A 69 15.86 1.09 2.88
N ILE A 70 15.03 1.32 3.89
CA ILE A 70 14.05 2.42 3.95
C ILE A 70 14.61 3.48 4.90
N ASN A 71 15.05 4.61 4.37
CA ASN A 71 15.58 5.72 5.17
C ASN A 71 14.48 6.73 5.56
N ASN A 72 14.80 7.65 6.48
CA ASN A 72 13.86 8.67 7.02
C ASN A 72 13.31 9.66 5.95
N TYR A 73 13.92 9.74 4.79
CA TYR A 73 13.47 10.59 3.68
C TYR A 73 12.56 9.88 2.70
N TRP A 74 12.38 8.58 2.88
CA TRP A 74 11.61 7.73 1.97
C TRP A 74 10.19 8.25 1.69
N LEU A 75 9.43 8.63 2.73
CA LEU A 75 8.06 9.18 2.58
C LEU A 75 8.02 10.62 2.02
N LYS A 76 9.14 11.32 2.00
CA LYS A 76 9.21 12.70 1.48
C LYS A 76 9.47 12.76 -0.01
N GLN A 77 9.91 11.68 -0.61
CA GLN A 77 10.25 11.64 -2.03
C GLN A 77 9.05 11.11 -2.81
N ALA A 78 8.35 12.01 -3.51
CA ALA A 78 7.29 11.65 -4.45
C ALA A 78 7.77 10.64 -5.51
N ASN A 79 9.05 10.75 -5.89
CA ASN A 79 9.76 9.84 -6.81
C ASN A 79 10.69 8.89 -6.04
N SER A 80 10.19 8.21 -5.01
CA SER A 80 11.00 7.20 -4.36
C SER A 80 11.32 6.08 -5.36
N LYS A 81 12.61 5.89 -5.63
CA LYS A 81 13.11 4.79 -6.46
C LYS A 81 12.73 3.40 -5.94
N ASN A 82 12.18 3.36 -4.73
CA ASN A 82 11.77 2.13 -4.04
C ASN A 82 10.31 1.75 -4.28
N TYR A 83 9.48 2.64 -4.85
CA TYR A 83 8.11 2.29 -5.21
C TYR A 83 8.06 1.53 -6.53
N HIS A 84 7.46 0.38 -6.50
CA HIS A 84 7.39 -0.50 -7.65
C HIS A 84 5.97 -1.01 -7.85
N HIS A 85 5.49 -0.94 -9.10
CA HIS A 85 4.25 -1.59 -9.50
C HIS A 85 4.48 -3.10 -9.60
N PHE A 86 3.85 -3.88 -8.71
CA PHE A 86 4.00 -5.34 -8.71
C PHE A 86 3.53 -5.94 -10.05
N PHE A 87 2.39 -5.50 -10.57
CA PHE A 87 2.05 -5.68 -11.98
C PHE A 87 2.57 -4.46 -12.74
N PRO A 88 3.63 -4.58 -13.55
CA PRO A 88 4.28 -3.44 -14.17
C PRO A 88 3.34 -2.57 -14.98
N LYS A 89 3.47 -1.24 -14.87
CA LYS A 89 2.64 -0.28 -15.61
C LYS A 89 2.62 -0.60 -17.11
N ALA A 90 3.79 -0.81 -17.71
CA ALA A 90 3.90 -1.15 -19.13
C ALA A 90 3.20 -2.46 -19.52
N TYR A 91 3.14 -3.44 -18.60
CA TYR A 91 2.40 -4.68 -18.82
C TYR A 91 0.89 -4.44 -18.81
N LEU A 92 0.37 -3.77 -17.77
CA LEU A 92 -1.07 -3.49 -17.64
C LEU A 92 -1.60 -2.54 -18.71
N THR A 93 -0.80 -1.55 -19.14
CA THR A 93 -1.16 -0.68 -20.27
C THR A 93 -1.35 -1.44 -21.56
N LYS A 94 -0.52 -2.46 -21.84
CA LYS A 94 -0.70 -3.35 -23.01
C LYS A 94 -2.02 -4.14 -22.94
N LEU A 95 -2.57 -4.36 -21.76
CA LEU A 95 -3.87 -5.01 -21.53
C LEU A 95 -5.04 -4.02 -21.52
N ASN A 96 -4.81 -2.74 -21.83
CA ASN A 96 -5.80 -1.66 -21.79
C ASN A 96 -6.47 -1.49 -20.40
N MET A 97 -5.73 -1.78 -19.33
CA MET A 97 -6.21 -1.58 -17.96
C MET A 97 -6.37 -0.08 -17.66
N ASP A 98 -7.37 0.26 -16.87
CA ASP A 98 -7.62 1.63 -16.41
C ASP A 98 -6.42 2.19 -15.62
N GLU A 99 -6.05 3.45 -15.90
CA GLU A 99 -4.88 4.08 -15.31
C GLU A 99 -4.99 4.23 -13.78
N GLN A 100 -6.20 4.46 -13.26
CA GLN A 100 -6.44 4.53 -11.82
C GLN A 100 -6.18 3.20 -11.14
N LYS A 101 -6.54 2.09 -11.79
CA LYS A 101 -6.20 0.75 -11.30
C LYS A 101 -4.71 0.45 -11.43
N ILE A 102 -4.08 0.84 -12.54
CA ILE A 102 -2.63 0.64 -12.73
C ILE A 102 -1.84 1.35 -11.63
N ASN A 103 -2.12 2.65 -11.43
CA ASN A 103 -1.43 3.48 -10.46
C ASN A 103 -2.18 3.53 -9.13
N HIS A 104 -2.35 2.38 -8.51
CA HIS A 104 -3.09 2.22 -7.27
C HIS A 104 -2.19 1.66 -6.16
N ILE A 105 -2.41 2.08 -4.91
CA ILE A 105 -1.61 1.62 -3.75
C ILE A 105 -1.59 0.09 -3.62
N LEU A 106 -2.68 -0.58 -4.01
CA LEU A 106 -2.76 -2.05 -4.02
C LEU A 106 -1.79 -2.70 -5.00
N ASN A 107 -1.33 -1.98 -6.03
CA ASN A 107 -0.33 -2.44 -6.98
C ASN A 107 1.10 -2.04 -6.58
N ILE A 108 1.27 -1.25 -5.52
CA ILE A 108 2.59 -0.77 -5.09
C ILE A 108 3.23 -1.74 -4.09
N THR A 109 4.50 -2.04 -4.30
CA THR A 109 5.41 -2.70 -3.37
C THR A 109 6.65 -1.84 -3.16
N ILE A 110 7.43 -2.16 -2.12
CA ILE A 110 8.68 -1.45 -1.82
C ILE A 110 9.83 -2.39 -2.13
N VAL A 111 10.61 -2.08 -3.15
CA VAL A 111 11.76 -2.86 -3.58
C VAL A 111 12.95 -1.96 -3.91
N ASP A 112 14.13 -2.54 -4.07
CA ASP A 112 15.31 -1.80 -4.52
C ASP A 112 15.19 -1.34 -5.97
N ASP A 113 15.71 -0.15 -6.27
CA ASP A 113 15.74 0.45 -7.61
C ASP A 113 16.39 -0.48 -8.66
N PHE A 114 17.43 -1.22 -8.28
CA PHE A 114 18.10 -2.17 -9.15
C PHE A 114 17.16 -3.27 -9.67
N LEU A 115 16.33 -3.80 -8.79
CA LEU A 115 15.38 -4.88 -9.07
C LEU A 115 14.35 -4.44 -10.10
N ASN A 116 13.82 -3.24 -9.92
CA ASN A 116 12.81 -2.66 -10.79
C ASN A 116 13.33 -2.43 -12.21
N LYS A 117 14.49 -1.77 -12.36
CA LYS A 117 15.00 -1.34 -13.67
C LYS A 117 15.58 -2.46 -14.52
N ARG A 118 16.18 -3.47 -13.91
CA ARG A 118 16.91 -4.50 -14.65
C ARG A 118 16.17 -5.81 -14.81
N GLU A 119 15.43 -6.23 -13.80
CA GLU A 119 14.89 -7.57 -13.74
C GLU A 119 13.40 -7.67 -14.11
N ILE A 120 12.61 -6.71 -13.69
CA ILE A 120 11.14 -6.74 -13.85
C ILE A 120 10.70 -6.10 -15.17
N LYS A 121 11.00 -4.83 -15.38
CA LYS A 121 10.66 -4.07 -16.61
C LYS A 121 9.16 -4.15 -16.97
N ASP A 122 8.85 -4.72 -18.13
CA ASP A 122 7.51 -4.89 -18.70
C ASP A 122 7.01 -6.34 -18.68
N LYS A 123 7.71 -7.21 -17.95
CA LYS A 123 7.34 -8.63 -17.87
C LYS A 123 6.10 -8.83 -17.00
N SER A 124 5.31 -9.85 -17.33
CA SER A 124 4.23 -10.27 -16.44
C SER A 124 4.76 -10.81 -15.12
N PRO A 125 3.99 -10.71 -14.01
CA PRO A 125 4.41 -11.22 -12.70
C PRO A 125 4.82 -12.69 -12.73
N SER A 126 4.09 -13.57 -13.41
CA SER A 126 4.42 -14.99 -13.53
C SER A 126 5.85 -15.21 -14.06
N LYS A 127 6.26 -14.42 -15.05
CA LYS A 127 7.57 -14.55 -15.72
C LYS A 127 8.72 -14.10 -14.84
N TYR A 128 8.60 -12.94 -14.19
CA TYR A 128 9.71 -12.44 -13.37
C TYR A 128 9.76 -13.16 -12.01
N MET A 129 8.61 -13.55 -11.45
CA MET A 129 8.55 -14.31 -10.20
C MET A 129 9.09 -15.74 -10.36
N ASP A 130 8.90 -16.38 -11.52
CA ASP A 130 9.53 -17.69 -11.80
C ASP A 130 11.07 -17.60 -11.72
N LYS A 131 11.64 -16.50 -12.22
CA LYS A 131 13.09 -16.24 -12.09
C LYS A 131 13.49 -16.09 -10.63
N PHE A 132 12.74 -15.32 -9.84
CA PHE A 132 13.06 -15.11 -8.43
C PHE A 132 12.85 -16.36 -7.59
N LYS A 133 11.85 -17.19 -7.90
CA LYS A 133 11.64 -18.49 -7.25
C LYS A 133 12.84 -19.41 -7.38
N LYS A 134 13.56 -19.35 -8.50
CA LYS A 134 14.78 -20.12 -8.71
C LYS A 134 15.99 -19.56 -7.95
N ALA A 135 16.04 -18.25 -7.71
CA ALA A 135 17.14 -17.58 -7.02
C ALA A 135 16.94 -17.52 -5.49
N ASN A 136 15.70 -17.35 -5.02
CA ASN A 136 15.36 -17.18 -3.62
C ASN A 136 14.49 -18.34 -3.12
N LEU A 137 15.08 -19.21 -2.32
CA LEU A 137 14.39 -20.36 -1.71
C LEU A 137 13.31 -19.93 -0.68
N HIS A 138 13.42 -18.70 -0.17
CA HIS A 138 12.49 -18.13 0.81
C HIS A 138 11.46 -17.18 0.19
N LEU A 139 11.31 -17.19 -1.14
CA LEU A 139 10.45 -16.23 -1.86
C LEU A 139 9.03 -16.14 -1.29
N SER A 140 8.44 -17.24 -0.86
CA SER A 140 7.10 -17.24 -0.27
C SER A 140 7.04 -16.41 1.02
N GLU A 141 8.05 -16.53 1.88
CA GLU A 141 8.13 -15.72 3.11
C GLU A 141 8.50 -14.27 2.79
N THR A 142 9.38 -14.04 1.81
CA THR A 142 9.68 -12.70 1.29
C THR A 142 8.39 -11.99 0.87
N MET A 143 7.50 -12.66 0.13
CA MET A 143 6.26 -12.06 -0.36
C MET A 143 5.30 -11.65 0.76
N LYS A 144 5.27 -12.37 1.87
CA LYS A 144 4.46 -11.98 3.04
C LYS A 144 4.90 -10.63 3.61
N THR A 145 6.18 -10.27 3.51
CA THR A 145 6.65 -8.94 3.93
C THR A 145 6.13 -7.80 3.03
N HIS A 146 5.61 -8.13 1.85
CA HIS A 146 4.93 -7.22 0.94
C HIS A 146 3.40 -7.34 1.01
N LEU A 147 2.86 -8.03 2.01
CA LEU A 147 1.42 -8.30 2.15
C LEU A 147 0.84 -9.07 0.95
N ILE A 148 1.63 -9.97 0.40
CA ILE A 148 1.24 -10.96 -0.60
C ILE A 148 1.38 -12.33 0.05
N MET A 149 0.29 -12.81 0.66
CA MET A 149 0.33 -13.96 1.57
C MET A 149 0.63 -15.28 0.87
N ASN A 150 0.11 -15.44 -0.36
CA ASN A 150 0.32 -16.62 -1.18
C ASN A 150 0.27 -16.23 -2.66
N LEU A 151 1.27 -16.61 -3.44
CA LEU A 151 1.38 -16.25 -4.85
C LEU A 151 0.29 -16.90 -5.73
N ASP A 152 -0.15 -18.12 -5.39
CA ASP A 152 -1.22 -18.82 -6.10
C ASP A 152 -2.56 -18.16 -5.82
N ASP A 153 -2.91 -17.97 -4.54
CA ASP A 153 -4.18 -17.40 -4.10
C ASP A 153 -4.35 -15.94 -4.55
N PHE A 154 -3.26 -15.22 -4.74
CA PHE A 154 -3.23 -13.85 -5.25
C PHE A 154 -3.23 -13.79 -6.78
N GLY A 155 -3.32 -14.91 -7.48
CA GLY A 155 -3.37 -14.97 -8.93
C GLY A 155 -2.08 -14.55 -9.64
N VAL A 156 -0.94 -14.55 -8.95
CA VAL A 156 0.34 -14.08 -9.49
C VAL A 156 0.82 -14.98 -10.63
N TRP A 157 0.72 -16.30 -10.46
CA TRP A 157 1.14 -17.27 -11.49
C TRP A 157 0.21 -17.28 -12.72
N ALA A 158 -1.02 -16.86 -12.53
CA ALA A 158 -2.00 -16.73 -13.61
C ALA A 158 -1.99 -15.34 -14.27
N ASP A 159 -1.13 -14.43 -13.84
CA ASP A 159 -1.10 -13.01 -14.24
C ASP A 159 -2.47 -12.33 -14.08
N ASN A 160 -3.27 -12.75 -13.08
CA ASN A 160 -4.62 -12.26 -12.82
C ASN A 160 -4.60 -11.02 -11.93
N TYR A 161 -4.58 -9.84 -12.55
CA TYR A 161 -4.50 -8.57 -11.83
C TYR A 161 -5.74 -8.29 -10.97
N GLU A 162 -6.94 -8.63 -11.44
CA GLU A 162 -8.18 -8.38 -10.68
C GLU A 162 -8.18 -9.20 -9.36
N LEU A 163 -7.81 -10.47 -9.43
CA LEU A 163 -7.70 -11.30 -8.23
C LEU A 163 -6.62 -10.78 -7.28
N PHE A 164 -5.47 -10.38 -7.81
CA PHE A 164 -4.40 -9.76 -7.03
C PHE A 164 -4.88 -8.50 -6.31
N PHE A 165 -5.59 -7.63 -7.02
CA PHE A 165 -6.12 -6.37 -6.51
C PHE A 165 -7.10 -6.59 -5.35
N GLU A 166 -8.06 -7.51 -5.53
CA GLU A 166 -9.03 -7.88 -4.50
C GLU A 166 -8.33 -8.46 -3.25
N LYS A 167 -7.44 -9.43 -3.44
CA LYS A 167 -6.73 -10.07 -2.32
C LYS A 167 -5.82 -9.09 -1.55
N ARG A 168 -5.15 -8.18 -2.26
CA ARG A 168 -4.39 -7.11 -1.61
C ARG A 168 -5.27 -6.18 -0.79
N ALA A 169 -6.45 -5.81 -1.31
CA ALA A 169 -7.39 -4.96 -0.58
C ALA A 169 -7.87 -5.63 0.72
N GLU A 170 -8.20 -6.92 0.67
CA GLU A 170 -8.59 -7.71 1.86
C GLU A 170 -7.48 -7.70 2.94
N VAL A 171 -6.24 -8.02 2.56
CA VAL A 171 -5.12 -8.09 3.51
C VAL A 171 -4.76 -6.73 4.08
N ILE A 172 -4.73 -5.68 3.25
CA ILE A 172 -4.43 -4.32 3.71
C ILE A 172 -5.53 -3.80 4.64
N SER A 173 -6.80 -4.09 4.35
CA SER A 173 -7.94 -3.80 5.23
C SER A 173 -7.71 -4.41 6.63
N GLN A 174 -7.39 -5.69 6.70
CA GLN A 174 -7.11 -6.38 7.96
C GLN A 174 -5.91 -5.77 8.70
N GLU A 175 -4.86 -5.35 7.97
CA GLU A 175 -3.69 -4.72 8.57
C GLU A 175 -4.00 -3.31 9.11
N ILE A 176 -4.87 -2.55 8.45
CA ILE A 176 -5.37 -1.27 8.97
C ILE A 176 -6.20 -1.51 10.25
N GLU A 177 -7.14 -2.47 10.22
CA GLU A 177 -8.01 -2.79 11.36
C GLU A 177 -7.24 -3.15 12.63
N LYS A 178 -6.11 -3.83 12.50
CA LYS A 178 -5.24 -4.17 13.64
C LYS A 178 -4.61 -2.93 14.31
N ARG A 179 -4.54 -1.80 13.61
CA ARG A 179 -3.81 -0.59 14.04
C ARG A 179 -4.70 0.59 14.39
N ILE A 180 -6.00 0.44 14.23
CA ILE A 180 -6.97 1.45 14.61
C ILE A 180 -7.68 1.05 15.89
N ILE A 181 -8.08 2.04 16.67
CA ILE A 181 -8.97 1.84 17.81
C ILE A 181 -10.39 1.66 17.25
N LYS A 182 -11.00 0.51 17.50
CA LYS A 182 -12.39 0.28 17.12
C LYS A 182 -13.28 1.28 17.84
N GLN A 183 -14.21 1.87 17.09
CA GLN A 183 -15.20 2.81 17.62
C GLN A 183 -16.59 2.21 17.49
N ASP A 184 -17.41 2.39 18.53
CA ASP A 184 -18.83 2.22 18.39
C ASP A 184 -19.36 3.44 17.60
N VAL A 185 -19.67 3.24 16.34
CA VAL A 185 -20.22 4.28 15.48
C VAL A 185 -21.74 4.12 15.45
N ASP A 186 -22.44 5.01 16.13
CA ASP A 186 -23.91 5.03 16.14
C ASP A 186 -24.53 5.62 14.86
N GLU A 187 -23.72 6.11 13.91
CA GLU A 187 -24.22 6.82 12.73
C GLU A 187 -23.56 6.36 11.42
N LYS A 188 -24.36 6.42 10.34
CA LYS A 188 -23.94 6.06 8.98
C LYS A 188 -22.71 6.87 8.56
N PRO A 189 -21.70 6.25 7.91
CA PRO A 189 -20.50 6.95 7.47
C PRO A 189 -20.87 8.08 6.50
N GLN A 190 -20.51 9.31 6.86
CA GLN A 190 -20.50 10.40 5.90
C GLN A 190 -19.32 10.16 4.94
N VAL A 191 -19.59 10.18 3.66
CA VAL A 191 -18.56 10.14 2.62
C VAL A 191 -17.75 11.42 2.76
N ILE A 192 -16.54 11.31 3.30
CA ILE A 192 -15.59 12.43 3.31
C ILE A 192 -14.98 12.48 1.92
N ILE A 193 -15.47 13.42 1.09
CA ILE A 193 -14.76 13.83 -0.10
C ILE A 193 -13.50 14.54 0.42
N ILE A 194 -12.36 13.89 0.28
CA ILE A 194 -11.07 14.54 0.57
C ILE A 194 -10.83 15.49 -0.59
N ASP A 195 -11.12 16.78 -0.37
CA ASP A 195 -10.83 17.85 -1.31
C ASP A 195 -9.36 17.79 -1.72
N ASP A 196 -9.15 17.85 -3.02
CA ASP A 196 -7.86 17.75 -3.68
C ASP A 196 -6.88 18.81 -3.16
N LEU A 197 -5.78 18.36 -2.59
CA LEU A 197 -4.59 19.19 -2.50
C LEU A 197 -4.04 19.35 -3.93
N PRO A 198 -3.52 20.54 -4.30
CA PRO A 198 -3.09 20.82 -5.66
C PRO A 198 -2.09 19.76 -6.15
N GLU A 199 -2.36 19.27 -7.35
CA GLU A 199 -1.48 18.36 -8.08
C GLU A 199 -0.13 19.05 -8.30
N GLU A 200 0.92 18.58 -7.62
CA GLU A 200 2.27 18.86 -8.08
C GLU A 200 2.50 18.03 -9.34
N GLU A 201 2.63 18.71 -10.47
CA GLU A 201 2.89 18.11 -11.78
C GLU A 201 4.14 17.22 -11.71
N PHE A 202 3.98 15.94 -12.00
CA PHE A 202 5.07 15.02 -12.15
C PHE A 202 5.69 15.21 -13.55
N GLU A 203 6.80 15.90 -13.64
CA GLU A 203 7.63 15.84 -14.85
C GLU A 203 8.19 14.42 -15.01
N THR A 204 7.81 13.79 -16.10
CA THR A 204 8.34 12.50 -16.55
C THR A 204 9.61 12.75 -17.36
N GLU A 205 10.77 12.42 -16.81
CA GLU A 205 11.98 12.12 -17.58
C GLU A 205 12.24 10.60 -17.63
#